data_3b10ccedbb767d336afd7b5ab59ba0a7
#
_entry.id   3b10ccedbb767d336afd7b5ab59ba0a7
#
_cell.length_a   1.000
_cell.length_b   1.000
_cell.length_c   1.000
_cell.angle_alpha   90.00
_cell.angle_beta   90.00
_cell.angle_gamma   90.00
#
_symmetry.space_group_name_H-M   'P 1'
#
loop_
_entity.id
_entity.type
_entity.pdbx_description
1 polymer ?
#
loop_
_entity_poly.entity_id
_entity_poly.type
_entity_poly.pdbx_seq_one_letter_code
_entity_poly.pdbx_strand_id
1 'polypeptide(L)'
;FARLASGQVDVLVTYADARRDYEDEWTTEYGMTNSIWDDTAVVGVTPAIYNDTISVSKTSPIMDDDFKQALGQAFINIGNTDEGKQVIAIYSHNGYQWAKSEDYDSERAAQEMIQSLNSAG
;
A
#
# COMPACT_ATOMS: atom_id res chain seq x y z
N PHE A 1 -11.64 8.06 8.89
CA PHE A 1 -11.64 9.52 8.76
C PHE A 1 -12.90 10.16 9.40
N ALA A 2 -14.11 9.57 9.26
CA ALA A 2 -15.35 10.10 9.85
C ALA A 2 -15.23 10.41 11.37
N ARG A 3 -14.53 9.56 12.14
CA ARG A 3 -14.33 9.79 13.58
C ARG A 3 -13.37 10.95 13.86
N LEU A 4 -12.39 11.17 12.99
CA LEU A 4 -11.47 12.30 13.09
C LEU A 4 -12.23 13.61 12.78
N ALA A 5 -12.99 13.63 11.68
CA ALA A 5 -13.82 14.77 11.31
C ALA A 5 -14.85 15.15 12.38
N SER A 6 -15.46 14.16 13.04
CA SER A 6 -16.43 14.39 14.12
C SER A 6 -15.82 14.73 15.49
N GLY A 7 -14.49 14.72 15.61
CA GLY A 7 -13.81 14.95 16.89
C GLY A 7 -13.93 13.80 17.90
N GLN A 8 -14.34 12.61 17.46
CA GLN A 8 -14.39 11.43 18.34
C GLN A 8 -13.00 10.84 18.62
N VAL A 9 -12.03 11.11 17.74
CA VAL A 9 -10.62 10.77 17.93
C VAL A 9 -9.75 11.94 17.50
N ASP A 10 -8.62 12.11 18.16
CA ASP A 10 -7.64 13.15 17.84
C ASP A 10 -6.53 12.61 16.92
N VAL A 11 -6.36 11.30 16.85
CA VAL A 11 -5.32 10.63 16.05
C VAL A 11 -5.91 9.44 15.32
N LEU A 12 -5.51 9.28 14.07
CA LEU A 12 -5.85 8.17 13.19
C LEU A 12 -4.58 7.50 12.67
N VAL A 13 -4.53 6.18 12.70
CA VAL A 13 -3.48 5.39 12.05
C VAL A 13 -4.01 4.84 10.73
N THR A 14 -3.28 5.08 9.63
CA THR A 14 -3.70 4.68 8.29
C THR A 14 -2.48 4.57 7.36
N TYR A 15 -2.69 4.20 6.10
CA TYR A 15 -1.64 4.14 5.08
C TYR A 15 -1.27 5.55 4.55
N ALA A 16 -0.11 5.64 3.89
CA ALA A 16 0.52 6.92 3.55
C ALA A 16 -0.37 7.84 2.68
N ASP A 17 -1.06 7.30 1.69
CA ASP A 17 -1.85 8.08 0.73
C ASP A 17 -3.34 8.20 1.09
N ALA A 18 -3.74 7.70 2.27
CA ALA A 18 -5.15 7.66 2.67
C ALA A 18 -5.87 9.02 2.59
N ARG A 19 -5.18 10.13 2.83
CA ARG A 19 -5.80 11.46 2.71
C ARG A 19 -6.29 11.76 1.29
N ARG A 20 -5.61 11.24 0.25
CA ARG A 20 -6.05 11.41 -1.14
C ARG A 20 -7.36 10.70 -1.42
N ASP A 21 -7.50 9.50 -0.87
CA ASP A 21 -8.67 8.66 -1.09
C ASP A 21 -9.92 9.25 -0.40
N TYR A 22 -9.73 10.06 0.63
CA TYR A 22 -10.81 10.69 1.41
C TYR A 22 -10.92 12.20 1.20
N GLU A 23 -10.21 12.79 0.22
CA GLU A 23 -10.18 14.23 0.01
C GLU A 23 -11.56 14.80 -0.33
N ASP A 24 -12.27 14.16 -1.25
CA ASP A 24 -13.62 14.58 -1.64
C ASP A 24 -14.64 14.33 -0.52
N GLU A 25 -14.60 13.14 0.12
CA GLU A 25 -15.50 12.76 1.20
C GLU A 25 -15.36 13.67 2.42
N TRP A 26 -14.16 14.22 2.65
CA TRP A 26 -13.87 15.09 3.78
C TRP A 26 -14.80 16.30 3.82
N THR A 27 -15.04 16.92 2.68
CA THR A 27 -15.93 18.06 2.55
C THR A 27 -17.37 17.67 2.25
N THR A 28 -17.59 16.67 1.37
CA THR A 28 -18.93 16.33 0.88
C THR A 28 -19.74 15.48 1.83
N GLU A 29 -19.12 14.51 2.50
CA GLU A 29 -19.79 13.57 3.39
C GLU A 29 -19.61 13.90 4.87
N TYR A 30 -18.37 14.31 5.25
CA TYR A 30 -18.11 14.62 6.66
C TYR A 30 -18.38 16.08 7.01
N GLY A 31 -18.72 16.92 6.00
CA GLY A 31 -19.17 18.28 6.20
C GLY A 31 -18.11 19.26 6.68
N MET A 32 -16.84 18.94 6.46
CA MET A 32 -15.73 19.82 6.83
C MET A 32 -15.65 21.02 5.89
N THR A 33 -15.26 22.19 6.41
CA THR A 33 -15.20 23.44 5.64
C THR A 33 -13.89 23.58 4.86
N ASN A 34 -12.78 23.12 5.45
CA ASN A 34 -11.47 23.19 4.82
C ASN A 34 -11.13 21.83 4.16
N SER A 35 -10.03 21.80 3.41
CA SER A 35 -9.52 20.55 2.85
C SER A 35 -8.96 19.64 3.95
N ILE A 36 -8.92 18.33 3.71
CA ILE A 36 -8.30 17.37 4.60
C ILE A 36 -6.81 17.69 4.86
N TRP A 37 -6.16 18.37 3.90
CA TRP A 37 -4.76 18.77 3.99
C TRP A 37 -4.54 19.94 4.95
N ASP A 38 -5.53 20.83 5.06
CA ASP A 38 -5.50 21.96 5.98
C ASP A 38 -5.91 21.56 7.41
N ASP A 39 -6.84 20.64 7.53
CA ASP A 39 -7.40 20.21 8.81
C ASP A 39 -6.58 19.13 9.51
N THR A 40 -5.68 18.43 8.81
CA THR A 40 -4.91 17.32 9.35
C THR A 40 -3.41 17.45 9.15
N ALA A 41 -2.65 16.94 10.10
CA ALA A 41 -1.19 16.87 10.03
C ALA A 41 -0.68 15.45 10.24
N VAL A 42 0.39 15.07 9.54
CA VAL A 42 1.10 13.81 9.80
C VAL A 42 2.01 14.00 11.03
N VAL A 43 1.76 13.24 12.08
CA VAL A 43 2.53 13.31 13.34
C VAL A 43 3.57 12.21 13.48
N GLY A 44 3.51 11.18 12.65
CA GLY A 44 4.48 10.10 12.63
C GLY A 44 4.35 9.24 11.37
N VAL A 45 5.45 8.65 10.95
CA VAL A 45 5.54 7.74 9.80
C VAL A 45 6.34 6.51 10.22
N THR A 46 5.84 5.32 9.91
CA THR A 46 6.58 4.07 10.10
C THR A 46 7.66 3.93 9.02
N PRO A 47 8.67 3.05 9.21
CA PRO A 47 9.52 2.63 8.10
C PRO A 47 8.67 2.17 6.91
N ALA A 48 9.11 2.54 5.70
CA ALA A 48 8.41 2.13 4.49
C ALA A 48 8.44 0.60 4.34
N ILE A 49 7.33 0.06 3.84
CA ILE A 49 7.24 -1.31 3.36
C ILE A 49 6.98 -1.29 1.85
N TYR A 50 7.36 -2.37 1.16
CA TYR A 50 7.00 -2.51 -0.24
C TYR A 50 5.48 -2.67 -0.38
N ASN A 51 4.94 -2.12 -1.45
CA ASN A 51 3.54 -2.29 -1.82
C ASN A 51 3.23 -3.75 -2.20
N ASP A 52 2.01 -4.00 -2.63
CA ASP A 52 1.50 -5.30 -3.03
C ASP A 52 2.45 -6.03 -3.99
N THR A 53 2.49 -7.35 -3.85
CA THR A 53 3.37 -8.21 -4.63
C THR A 53 2.62 -8.98 -5.70
N ILE A 54 3.28 -9.21 -6.83
CA ILE A 54 2.90 -10.26 -7.77
C ILE A 54 3.66 -11.52 -7.37
N SER A 55 2.93 -12.50 -6.86
CA SER A 55 3.50 -13.75 -6.36
C SER A 55 3.18 -14.92 -7.29
N VAL A 56 4.13 -15.84 -7.41
CA VAL A 56 3.97 -17.06 -8.21
C VAL A 56 4.16 -18.32 -7.37
N SER A 57 3.55 -19.43 -7.78
CA SER A 57 3.70 -20.71 -7.10
C SER A 57 5.13 -21.24 -7.23
N LYS A 58 5.73 -21.64 -6.10
CA LYS A 58 7.03 -22.34 -6.09
C LYS A 58 6.97 -23.79 -6.58
N THR A 59 5.80 -24.38 -6.58
CA THR A 59 5.60 -25.81 -6.88
C THR A 59 4.96 -26.07 -8.24
N SER A 60 4.59 -25.04 -8.96
CA SER A 60 4.03 -25.16 -10.30
C SER A 60 5.13 -25.56 -11.30
N PRO A 61 4.95 -26.63 -12.07
CA PRO A 61 5.96 -27.12 -13.01
C PRO A 61 6.24 -26.15 -14.16
N ILE A 62 5.33 -25.20 -14.44
CA ILE A 62 5.54 -24.17 -15.47
C ILE A 62 6.28 -22.93 -14.92
N MET A 63 6.46 -22.83 -13.60
CA MET A 63 7.11 -21.68 -12.94
C MET A 63 8.60 -21.97 -12.71
N ASP A 64 9.31 -22.41 -13.75
CA ASP A 64 10.77 -22.46 -13.70
C ASP A 64 11.39 -21.06 -13.67
N ASP A 65 12.68 -20.97 -13.50
CA ASP A 65 13.36 -19.68 -13.31
C ASP A 65 13.35 -18.83 -14.58
N ASP A 66 13.43 -19.46 -15.76
CA ASP A 66 13.37 -18.73 -17.03
C ASP A 66 11.99 -18.12 -17.26
N PHE A 67 10.94 -18.87 -16.98
CA PHE A 67 9.56 -18.36 -17.09
C PHE A 67 9.27 -17.25 -16.08
N LYS A 68 9.73 -17.39 -14.82
CA LYS A 68 9.61 -16.33 -13.82
C LYS A 68 10.30 -15.04 -14.26
N GLN A 69 11.52 -15.16 -14.81
CA GLN A 69 12.25 -14.00 -15.33
C GLN A 69 11.50 -13.34 -16.48
N ALA A 70 11.03 -14.13 -17.45
CA ALA A 70 10.27 -13.61 -18.59
C ALA A 70 8.98 -12.92 -18.14
N LEU A 71 8.25 -13.53 -17.22
CA LEU A 71 6.99 -13.01 -16.68
C LEU A 71 7.21 -11.70 -15.91
N GLY A 72 8.18 -11.66 -15.01
CA GLY A 72 8.50 -10.46 -14.25
C GLY A 72 8.95 -9.30 -15.15
N GLN A 73 9.78 -9.59 -16.16
CA GLN A 73 10.20 -8.58 -17.13
C GLN A 73 8.99 -8.08 -17.97
N ALA A 74 8.05 -8.96 -18.30
CA ALA A 74 6.83 -8.57 -19.02
C ALA A 74 6.00 -7.58 -18.19
N PHE A 75 5.80 -7.81 -16.89
CA PHE A 75 5.11 -6.86 -16.01
C PHE A 75 5.82 -5.52 -15.93
N ILE A 76 7.15 -5.52 -15.77
CA ILE A 76 7.94 -4.29 -15.76
C ILE A 76 7.78 -3.53 -17.08
N ASN A 77 7.86 -4.22 -18.21
CA ASN A 77 7.70 -3.61 -19.52
C ASN A 77 6.30 -3.02 -19.73
N ILE A 78 5.24 -3.74 -19.32
CA ILE A 78 3.86 -3.25 -19.38
C ILE A 78 3.72 -1.99 -18.52
N GLY A 79 4.21 -2.01 -17.29
CA GLY A 79 4.16 -0.86 -16.37
C GLY A 79 4.93 0.37 -16.85
N ASN A 80 5.79 0.24 -17.86
CA ASN A 80 6.51 1.34 -18.47
C ASN A 80 5.86 1.90 -19.76
N THR A 81 4.77 1.31 -20.24
CA THR A 81 3.99 1.84 -21.38
C THR A 81 2.87 2.75 -20.87
N ASP A 82 2.42 3.67 -21.70
CA ASP A 82 1.31 4.57 -21.34
C ASP A 82 0.00 3.82 -21.17
N GLU A 83 -0.29 2.85 -22.05
CA GLU A 83 -1.45 1.98 -21.96
C GLU A 83 -1.39 1.08 -20.73
N GLY A 84 -0.22 0.50 -20.45
CA GLY A 84 -0.01 -0.34 -19.27
C GLY A 84 -0.22 0.42 -17.97
N LYS A 85 0.29 1.65 -17.88
CA LYS A 85 0.06 2.54 -16.72
C LYS A 85 -1.42 2.82 -16.48
N GLN A 86 -2.21 3.01 -17.54
CA GLN A 86 -3.66 3.20 -17.41
C GLN A 86 -4.35 1.95 -16.82
N VAL A 87 -3.90 0.76 -17.21
CA VAL A 87 -4.45 -0.50 -16.69
C VAL A 87 -4.07 -0.71 -15.22
N ILE A 88 -2.80 -0.55 -14.86
CA ILE A 88 -2.34 -0.79 -13.50
C ILE A 88 -2.78 0.30 -12.51
N ALA A 89 -3.17 1.47 -12.99
CA ALA A 89 -3.74 2.55 -12.18
C ALA A 89 -5.04 2.14 -11.46
N ILE A 90 -5.76 1.13 -11.97
CA ILE A 90 -6.93 0.53 -11.29
C ILE A 90 -6.57 0.03 -9.88
N TYR A 91 -5.32 -0.40 -9.69
CA TYR A 91 -4.78 -0.87 -8.41
C TYR A 91 -3.93 0.21 -7.70
N SER A 92 -4.01 1.48 -8.14
CA SER A 92 -3.15 2.57 -7.68
C SER A 92 -1.64 2.30 -7.88
N HIS A 93 -1.29 1.41 -8.81
CA HIS A 93 0.10 1.10 -9.14
C HIS A 93 0.66 2.09 -10.16
N ASN A 94 1.92 2.47 -10.00
CA ASN A 94 2.64 3.35 -10.91
C ASN A 94 3.66 2.61 -11.78
N GLY A 95 3.90 1.34 -11.51
CA GLY A 95 4.86 0.48 -12.20
C GLY A 95 5.25 -0.72 -11.35
N TYR A 96 6.17 -1.51 -11.87
CA TYR A 96 6.67 -2.71 -11.20
C TYR A 96 8.19 -2.72 -11.17
N GLN A 97 8.75 -3.35 -10.15
CA GLN A 97 10.17 -3.59 -10.01
C GLN A 97 10.43 -4.96 -9.40
N TRP A 98 11.63 -5.47 -9.59
CA TRP A 98 12.05 -6.67 -8.89
C TRP A 98 12.15 -6.41 -7.38
N ALA A 99 11.67 -7.38 -6.62
CA ALA A 99 11.76 -7.37 -5.17
C ALA A 99 12.47 -8.63 -4.65
N LYS A 100 13.07 -8.51 -3.48
CA LYS A 100 13.73 -9.60 -2.76
C LYS A 100 13.01 -9.85 -1.45
N SER A 101 13.24 -11.02 -0.87
CA SER A 101 12.66 -11.39 0.42
C SER A 101 13.02 -10.38 1.52
N GLU A 102 14.24 -9.88 1.52
CA GLU A 102 14.77 -8.93 2.52
C GLU A 102 14.07 -7.57 2.48
N ASP A 103 13.53 -7.18 1.34
CA ASP A 103 12.78 -5.93 1.16
C ASP A 103 11.51 -5.88 2.02
N TYR A 104 11.05 -7.05 2.52
CA TYR A 104 9.86 -7.21 3.37
C TYR A 104 10.19 -7.49 4.85
N ASP A 105 11.43 -7.28 5.28
CA ASP A 105 11.83 -7.55 6.67
C ASP A 105 11.12 -6.63 7.68
N SER A 106 10.82 -5.40 7.30
CA SER A 106 10.04 -4.49 8.15
C SER A 106 8.62 -5.02 8.40
N GLU A 107 7.99 -5.61 7.39
CA GLU A 107 6.67 -6.24 7.53
C GLU A 107 6.74 -7.48 8.41
N ARG A 108 7.78 -8.32 8.26
CA ARG A 108 7.97 -9.49 9.14
C ARG A 108 8.14 -9.08 10.59
N ALA A 109 8.95 -8.06 10.85
CA ALA A 109 9.15 -7.55 12.22
C ALA A 109 7.83 -7.02 12.83
N ALA A 110 7.01 -6.33 12.02
CA ALA A 110 5.69 -5.88 12.47
C ALA A 110 4.75 -7.06 12.78
N GLN A 111 4.73 -8.09 11.95
CA GLN A 111 3.92 -9.30 12.17
C GLN A 111 4.38 -10.07 13.42
N GLU A 112 5.67 -10.20 13.65
CA GLU A 112 6.23 -10.83 14.86
C GLU A 112 5.83 -10.05 16.12
N MET A 113 5.87 -8.72 16.08
CA MET A 113 5.41 -7.89 17.19
C MET A 113 3.93 -8.10 17.48
N ILE A 114 3.07 -8.09 16.47
CA ILE A 114 1.63 -8.35 16.62
C ILE A 114 1.39 -9.72 17.23
N GLN A 115 2.09 -10.76 16.77
CA GLN A 115 1.96 -12.11 17.31
C GLN A 115 2.41 -12.17 18.78
N SER A 116 3.48 -11.49 19.15
CA SER A 116 3.95 -11.43 20.54
C SER A 116 2.94 -10.78 21.47
N LEU A 117 2.31 -9.68 21.03
CA LEU A 117 1.25 -9.01 21.80
C LEU A 117 0.02 -9.89 21.99
N ASN A 118 -0.42 -10.60 20.94
CA ASN A 118 -1.56 -11.49 21.02
C ASN A 118 -1.31 -12.75 21.87
N SER A 119 -0.05 -13.15 22.04
CA SER A 119 0.34 -14.30 22.85
C SER A 119 0.54 -13.96 24.32
N ALA A 120 0.62 -12.67 24.67
CA ALA A 120 0.85 -12.17 26.03
C ALA A 120 -0.47 -11.82 26.78
N GLY A 121 -1.62 -11.92 26.12
CA GLY A 121 -2.97 -11.67 26.68
C GLY A 121 -3.75 -12.96 26.84
#